data_aaba9394663a93ed925e1794d6bc2441
#
_entry.id   aaba9394663a93ed925e1794d6bc2441
#
_cell.length_a   1.000
_cell.length_b   1.000
_cell.length_c   1.000
_cell.angle_alpha   90.00
_cell.angle_beta   90.00
_cell.angle_gamma   90.00
#
_symmetry.space_group_name_H-M   'P 1'
#
loop_
_entity.id
_entity.type
_entity.pdbx_description
1 polymer ?
#
loop_
_entity_poly.entity_id
_entity_poly.type
_entity_poly.pdbx_seq_one_letter_code
_entity_poly.pdbx_strand_id
1 'polypeptide(L)'
;MSLGKYHAITPIDVLRRALSPLLEEDVYDFVLIDCPPSLGLVTLNGLRISDYYLIPTIPDFLSTYGIPQIVKRVKEFSEAAGYRVEPMGILATKYRSQSSVHNQQLNLLKQGKDAPLFNTVVPENNEIAGAAEFRHVSTLRQKWGYRGQFDIYRSLAKELIDKIEVPVAV
;
A
#
# COMPACT_ATOMS: atom_id res chain seq x y z
N MET A 1 38.25 14.81 -25.86
CA MET A 1 36.82 14.37 -25.85
C MET A 1 36.61 13.43 -24.72
N SER A 2 36.02 13.90 -23.61
CA SER A 2 35.75 13.10 -22.42
C SER A 2 34.47 12.31 -22.69
N LEU A 3 34.61 10.98 -22.78
CA LEU A 3 33.49 10.05 -22.78
C LEU A 3 32.81 10.17 -21.42
N GLY A 4 31.67 10.85 -21.37
CA GLY A 4 30.85 10.97 -20.18
C GLY A 4 30.58 9.60 -19.59
N LYS A 5 30.84 9.46 -18.29
CA LYS A 5 30.52 8.25 -17.52
C LYS A 5 29.03 7.95 -17.67
N TYR A 6 28.70 6.99 -18.53
CA TYR A 6 27.39 6.34 -18.49
C TYR A 6 27.29 5.64 -17.14
N HIS A 7 26.68 6.29 -16.16
CA HIS A 7 26.26 5.58 -14.96
C HIS A 7 25.21 4.56 -15.40
N ALA A 8 25.59 3.29 -15.38
CA ALA A 8 24.65 2.21 -15.68
C ALA A 8 23.46 2.37 -14.75
N ILE A 9 22.27 2.57 -15.35
CA ILE A 9 21.02 2.63 -14.59
C ILE A 9 20.80 1.24 -14.04
N THR A 10 20.81 1.09 -12.71
CA THR A 10 20.40 -0.17 -12.13
C THR A 10 18.91 -0.38 -12.41
N PRO A 11 18.47 -1.60 -12.75
CA PRO A 11 17.07 -1.88 -13.08
C PRO A 11 16.07 -1.47 -12.00
N ILE A 12 16.52 -1.34 -10.75
CA ILE A 12 15.69 -0.92 -9.60
C ILE A 12 15.58 0.59 -9.41
N ASP A 13 16.31 1.41 -10.17
CA ASP A 13 16.31 2.89 -10.07
C ASP A 13 15.62 3.56 -11.27
N VAL A 14 14.97 2.80 -12.12
CA VAL A 14 14.30 3.34 -13.32
C VAL A 14 13.17 4.29 -12.94
N LEU A 15 12.27 3.84 -12.05
CA LEU A 15 11.15 4.66 -11.60
C LEU A 15 11.61 5.87 -10.80
N ARG A 16 12.61 5.71 -9.94
CA ARG A 16 13.21 6.82 -9.18
C ARG A 16 13.67 7.93 -10.10
N ARG A 17 14.41 7.61 -11.15
CA ARG A 17 14.90 8.62 -12.10
C ARG A 17 13.78 9.29 -12.88
N ALA A 18 12.77 8.51 -13.26
CA ALA A 18 11.63 9.05 -14.01
C ALA A 18 10.79 10.02 -13.18
N LEU A 19 10.66 9.76 -11.87
CA LEU A 19 9.83 10.56 -10.96
C LEU A 19 10.60 11.61 -10.18
N SER A 20 11.96 11.61 -10.17
CA SER A 20 12.76 12.61 -9.44
C SER A 20 12.33 14.05 -9.72
N PRO A 21 12.09 14.50 -10.95
CA PRO A 21 11.68 15.88 -11.19
C PRO A 21 10.34 16.21 -10.50
N LEU A 22 9.38 15.27 -10.55
CA LEU A 22 8.07 15.43 -9.92
C LEU A 22 8.15 15.49 -8.40
N LEU A 23 9.00 14.65 -7.81
CA LEU A 23 9.19 14.57 -6.37
C LEU A 23 9.96 15.77 -5.80
N GLU A 24 10.86 16.38 -6.62
CA GLU A 24 11.63 17.56 -6.24
C GLU A 24 10.80 18.86 -6.31
N GLU A 25 9.70 18.87 -7.08
CA GLU A 25 8.80 20.04 -7.19
C GLU A 25 7.96 20.28 -5.92
N ASP A 26 7.85 19.30 -5.02
CA ASP A 26 7.11 19.38 -3.73
C ASP A 26 5.66 19.89 -3.87
N VAL A 27 5.01 19.50 -4.97
CA VAL A 27 3.61 19.91 -5.28
C VAL A 27 2.58 18.92 -4.78
N TYR A 28 2.99 17.75 -4.32
CA TYR A 28 2.10 16.68 -3.86
C TYR A 28 2.38 16.30 -2.41
N ASP A 29 1.35 16.31 -1.58
CA ASP A 29 1.45 15.83 -0.19
C ASP A 29 1.67 14.30 -0.15
N PHE A 30 1.10 13.56 -1.11
CA PHE A 30 1.18 12.11 -1.20
C PHE A 30 1.33 11.62 -2.63
N VAL A 31 2.16 10.59 -2.80
CA VAL A 31 2.29 9.83 -4.04
C VAL A 31 1.92 8.37 -3.75
N LEU A 32 0.87 7.87 -4.39
CA LEU A 32 0.43 6.49 -4.25
C LEU A 32 0.90 5.68 -5.46
N ILE A 33 1.62 4.58 -5.19
CA ILE A 33 2.15 3.70 -6.23
C ILE A 33 1.38 2.38 -6.16
N ASP A 34 0.55 2.13 -7.17
CA ASP A 34 -0.10 0.82 -7.33
C ASP A 34 0.88 -0.19 -7.92
N CYS A 35 1.05 -1.32 -7.25
CA CYS A 35 2.01 -2.35 -7.59
C CYS A 35 1.32 -3.67 -7.96
N PRO A 36 1.87 -4.43 -8.93
CA PRO A 36 1.38 -5.76 -9.23
C PRO A 36 1.54 -6.71 -8.02
N PRO A 37 0.75 -7.79 -7.93
CA PRO A 37 0.73 -8.70 -6.79
C PRO A 37 1.94 -9.65 -6.74
N SER A 38 3.13 -9.15 -7.05
CA SER A 38 4.39 -9.91 -7.00
C SER A 38 5.53 -9.00 -6.57
N LEU A 39 6.49 -9.53 -5.83
CA LEU A 39 7.73 -8.83 -5.50
C LEU A 39 8.76 -8.92 -6.64
N GLY A 40 8.30 -8.67 -7.87
CA GLY A 40 9.14 -8.58 -9.04
C GLY A 40 9.79 -7.19 -9.20
N LEU A 41 10.56 -7.03 -10.28
CA LEU A 41 11.32 -5.80 -10.55
C LEU A 41 10.47 -4.53 -10.56
N VAL A 42 9.22 -4.59 -11.02
CA VAL A 42 8.30 -3.46 -11.04
C VAL A 42 7.97 -3.00 -9.62
N THR A 43 7.57 -3.93 -8.75
CA THR A 43 7.27 -3.65 -7.34
C THR A 43 8.50 -3.16 -6.58
N LEU A 44 9.68 -3.73 -6.85
CA LEU A 44 10.94 -3.30 -6.24
C LEU A 44 11.30 -1.87 -6.64
N ASN A 45 10.99 -1.42 -7.87
CA ASN A 45 11.14 -0.02 -8.28
C ASN A 45 10.21 0.91 -7.50
N GLY A 46 8.95 0.49 -7.27
CA GLY A 46 8.01 1.24 -6.44
C GLY A 46 8.50 1.37 -4.99
N LEU A 47 8.88 0.25 -4.38
CA LEU A 47 9.42 0.22 -3.02
C LEU A 47 10.68 1.09 -2.88
N ARG A 48 11.53 1.13 -3.90
CA ARG A 48 12.80 1.89 -3.90
C ARG A 48 12.65 3.39 -3.71
N ILE A 49 11.47 3.94 -4.03
CA ILE A 49 11.18 5.38 -3.94
C ILE A 49 10.11 5.70 -2.89
N SER A 50 9.62 4.69 -2.18
CA SER A 50 8.55 4.84 -1.18
C SER A 50 9.14 4.92 0.22
N ASP A 51 8.53 5.74 1.08
CA ASP A 51 8.82 5.79 2.50
C ASP A 51 8.10 4.65 3.24
N TYR A 52 6.90 4.32 2.77
CA TYR A 52 6.04 3.30 3.37
C TYR A 52 5.46 2.36 2.32
N TYR A 53 5.08 1.15 2.76
CA TYR A 53 4.27 0.24 1.97
C TYR A 53 3.09 -0.29 2.77
N LEU A 54 1.95 -0.45 2.09
CA LEU A 54 0.73 -1.00 2.63
C LEU A 54 0.51 -2.40 2.03
N ILE A 55 0.04 -3.35 2.86
CA ILE A 55 -0.27 -4.71 2.44
C ILE A 55 -1.79 -4.91 2.43
N PRO A 56 -2.49 -4.64 1.31
CA PRO A 56 -3.89 -5.01 1.20
C PRO A 56 -4.01 -6.52 1.10
N THR A 57 -4.86 -7.11 1.95
CA THR A 57 -5.05 -8.56 1.99
C THR A 57 -6.52 -8.94 2.16
N ILE A 58 -6.91 -10.06 1.56
CA ILE A 58 -8.17 -10.72 1.92
C ILE A 58 -7.84 -11.57 3.16
N PRO A 59 -8.65 -11.51 4.23
CA PRO A 59 -8.37 -12.29 5.45
C PRO A 59 -8.76 -13.77 5.27
N ASP A 60 -8.04 -14.45 4.37
CA ASP A 60 -8.09 -15.90 4.15
C ASP A 60 -6.75 -16.55 4.50
N PHE A 61 -6.74 -17.90 4.53
CA PHE A 61 -5.55 -18.66 4.95
C PHE A 61 -4.34 -18.43 4.04
N LEU A 62 -4.54 -18.37 2.71
CA LEU A 62 -3.43 -18.26 1.76
C LEU A 62 -2.85 -16.85 1.76
N SER A 63 -3.72 -15.85 1.76
CA SER A 63 -3.31 -14.44 1.74
C SER A 63 -2.57 -14.06 3.03
N THR A 64 -3.07 -14.49 4.18
CA THR A 64 -2.46 -14.16 5.48
C THR A 64 -1.15 -14.90 5.73
N TYR A 65 -1.02 -16.13 5.24
CA TYR A 65 0.22 -16.92 5.36
C TYR A 65 1.42 -16.28 4.64
N GLY A 66 1.18 -15.54 3.55
CA GLY A 66 2.24 -14.87 2.79
C GLY A 66 2.79 -13.59 3.42
N ILE A 67 2.08 -12.97 4.36
CA ILE A 67 2.43 -11.65 4.91
C ILE A 67 3.82 -11.62 5.57
N PRO A 68 4.19 -12.54 6.49
CA PRO A 68 5.51 -12.55 7.11
C PRO A 68 6.64 -12.65 6.07
N GLN A 69 6.41 -13.41 4.99
CA GLN A 69 7.39 -13.58 3.91
C GLN A 69 7.55 -12.29 3.10
N ILE A 70 6.45 -11.56 2.84
CA ILE A 70 6.49 -10.26 2.16
C ILE A 70 7.31 -9.28 3.00
N VAL A 71 6.98 -9.11 4.27
CA VAL A 71 7.67 -8.20 5.20
C VAL A 71 9.17 -8.52 5.26
N LYS A 72 9.52 -9.80 5.43
CA LYS A 72 10.91 -10.26 5.46
C LYS A 72 11.65 -9.92 4.17
N ARG A 73 11.06 -10.22 3.00
CA ARG A 73 11.70 -9.97 1.70
C ARG A 73 11.86 -8.49 1.40
N VAL A 74 10.88 -7.66 1.75
CA VAL A 74 11.00 -6.20 1.61
C VAL A 74 12.12 -5.66 2.48
N LYS A 75 12.23 -6.14 3.71
CA LYS A 75 13.31 -5.77 4.63
C LYS A 75 14.68 -6.16 4.06
N GLU A 76 14.86 -7.40 3.62
CA GLU A 76 16.11 -7.89 3.01
C GLU A 76 16.50 -7.05 1.78
N PHE A 77 15.51 -6.71 0.94
CA PHE A 77 15.74 -5.87 -0.23
C PHE A 77 16.14 -4.44 0.16
N SER A 78 15.45 -3.84 1.12
CA SER A 78 15.72 -2.50 1.64
C SER A 78 17.15 -2.40 2.20
N GLU A 79 17.56 -3.37 3.02
CA GLU A 79 18.92 -3.46 3.57
C GLU A 79 19.98 -3.62 2.47
N ALA A 80 19.76 -4.53 1.52
CA ALA A 80 20.68 -4.78 0.40
C ALA A 80 20.83 -3.57 -0.53
N ALA A 81 19.76 -2.79 -0.71
CA ALA A 81 19.75 -1.62 -1.58
C ALA A 81 20.14 -0.32 -0.85
N GLY A 82 20.42 -0.38 0.45
CA GLY A 82 20.89 0.76 1.25
C GLY A 82 19.86 1.89 1.38
N TYR A 83 18.58 1.56 1.48
CA TYR A 83 17.50 2.52 1.76
C TYR A 83 16.53 1.95 2.78
N ARG A 84 15.64 2.79 3.29
CA ARG A 84 14.66 2.39 4.29
C ARG A 84 13.25 2.56 3.73
N VAL A 85 12.46 1.50 3.76
CA VAL A 85 11.01 1.52 3.52
C VAL A 85 10.32 0.75 4.65
N GLU A 86 9.32 1.37 5.26
CA GLU A 86 8.68 0.82 6.45
C GLU A 86 7.29 0.23 6.12
N PRO A 87 6.89 -0.85 6.79
CA PRO A 87 5.54 -1.35 6.68
C PRO A 87 4.57 -0.39 7.40
N MET A 88 3.74 0.32 6.64
CA MET A 88 2.67 1.13 7.22
C MET A 88 1.63 0.26 7.92
N GLY A 89 1.34 -0.91 7.36
CA GLY A 89 0.46 -1.88 7.96
C GLY A 89 -0.21 -2.82 6.97
N ILE A 90 -1.09 -3.64 7.52
CA ILE A 90 -1.93 -4.59 6.81
C ILE A 90 -3.34 -4.01 6.74
N LEU A 91 -3.94 -3.95 5.55
CA LEU A 91 -5.31 -3.51 5.34
C LEU A 91 -6.17 -4.72 4.94
N ALA A 92 -7.10 -5.11 5.81
CA ALA A 92 -8.06 -6.15 5.48
C ALA A 92 -9.07 -5.62 4.45
N THR A 93 -9.15 -6.28 3.29
CA THR A 93 -10.04 -5.92 2.17
C THR A 93 -10.95 -7.08 1.80
N LYS A 94 -12.02 -6.82 1.05
CA LYS A 94 -13.02 -7.82 0.65
C LYS A 94 -13.51 -8.67 1.83
N TYR A 95 -13.61 -8.04 2.99
CA TYR A 95 -14.01 -8.73 4.21
C TYR A 95 -15.50 -9.08 4.19
N ARG A 96 -15.81 -10.32 4.57
CA ARG A 96 -17.17 -10.82 4.73
C ARG A 96 -17.40 -11.13 6.21
N SER A 97 -18.25 -10.33 6.86
CA SER A 97 -18.54 -10.48 8.28
C SER A 97 -19.15 -11.84 8.67
N GLN A 98 -19.86 -12.46 7.73
CA GLN A 98 -20.49 -13.78 7.93
C GLN A 98 -19.50 -14.95 7.77
N SER A 99 -18.29 -14.70 7.26
CA SER A 99 -17.28 -15.73 7.07
C SER A 99 -16.53 -16.01 8.36
N SER A 100 -16.66 -17.23 8.89
CA SER A 100 -15.88 -17.67 10.05
C SER A 100 -14.37 -17.65 9.79
N VAL A 101 -13.96 -17.97 8.55
CA VAL A 101 -12.56 -17.93 8.12
C VAL A 101 -12.03 -16.50 8.18
N HIS A 102 -12.76 -15.52 7.60
CA HIS A 102 -12.33 -14.13 7.62
C HIS A 102 -12.23 -13.58 9.06
N ASN A 103 -13.19 -13.94 9.92
CA ASN A 103 -13.17 -13.53 11.32
C ASN A 103 -11.96 -14.12 12.07
N GLN A 104 -11.68 -15.41 11.87
CA GLN A 104 -10.54 -16.08 12.49
C GLN A 104 -9.21 -15.46 12.00
N GLN A 105 -9.04 -15.28 10.69
CA GLN A 105 -7.82 -14.73 10.13
C GLN A 105 -7.62 -13.26 10.53
N LEU A 106 -8.68 -12.46 10.59
CA LEU A 106 -8.60 -11.09 11.08
C LEU A 106 -8.11 -11.01 12.53
N ASN A 107 -8.59 -11.94 13.39
CA ASN A 107 -8.13 -12.02 14.78
C ASN A 107 -6.66 -12.45 14.89
N LEU A 108 -6.19 -13.33 14.02
CA LEU A 108 -4.77 -13.71 13.95
C LEU A 108 -3.91 -12.52 13.50
N LEU A 109 -4.35 -11.77 12.49
CA LEU A 109 -3.64 -10.56 12.03
C LEU A 109 -3.53 -9.49 13.12
N LYS A 110 -4.55 -9.34 13.98
CA LYS A 110 -4.50 -8.42 15.14
C LYS A 110 -3.41 -8.78 16.15
N GLN A 111 -3.08 -10.06 16.25
CA GLN A 111 -2.06 -10.57 17.18
C GLN A 111 -0.67 -10.65 16.53
N GLY A 112 -0.60 -10.50 15.21
CA GLY A 112 0.63 -10.55 14.44
C GLY A 112 1.57 -9.39 14.78
N LYS A 113 2.89 -9.63 14.66
CA LYS A 113 3.94 -8.65 14.96
C LYS A 113 4.69 -8.18 13.71
N ASP A 114 4.37 -8.74 12.55
CA ASP A 114 5.10 -8.45 11.31
C ASP A 114 4.84 -7.03 10.80
N ALA A 115 3.58 -6.59 10.86
CA ALA A 115 3.15 -5.23 10.55
C ALA A 115 1.84 -4.94 11.28
N PRO A 116 1.54 -3.68 11.66
CA PRO A 116 0.30 -3.34 12.35
C PRO A 116 -0.91 -3.53 11.45
N LEU A 117 -1.99 -4.08 11.99
CA LEU A 117 -3.27 -4.14 11.27
C LEU A 117 -3.97 -2.77 11.34
N PHE A 118 -4.49 -2.32 10.22
CA PHE A 118 -5.38 -1.15 10.18
C PHE A 118 -6.66 -1.41 10.95
N ASN A 119 -7.16 -0.41 11.66
CA ASN A 119 -8.47 -0.47 12.32
C ASN A 119 -9.60 -0.50 11.29
N THR A 120 -9.39 0.21 10.19
CA THR A 120 -10.33 0.24 9.07
C THR A 120 -10.28 -1.08 8.31
N VAL A 121 -11.45 -1.69 8.15
CA VAL A 121 -11.65 -2.91 7.36
C VAL A 121 -12.54 -2.58 6.17
N VAL A 122 -12.10 -2.92 4.95
CA VAL A 122 -12.86 -2.68 3.72
C VAL A 122 -13.72 -3.92 3.40
N PRO A 123 -15.05 -3.83 3.49
CA PRO A 123 -15.91 -4.97 3.20
C PRO A 123 -15.93 -5.32 1.72
N GLU A 124 -16.30 -6.55 1.41
CA GLU A 124 -16.66 -6.92 0.05
C GLU A 124 -17.98 -6.26 -0.30
N ASN A 125 -17.98 -5.48 -1.40
CA ASN A 125 -19.17 -4.75 -1.83
C ASN A 125 -19.11 -4.49 -3.34
N ASN A 126 -20.22 -4.75 -4.03
CA ASN A 126 -20.34 -4.54 -5.47
C ASN A 126 -20.24 -3.05 -5.86
N GLU A 127 -20.66 -2.14 -4.99
CA GLU A 127 -20.56 -0.70 -5.24
C GLU A 127 -19.09 -0.25 -5.22
N ILE A 128 -18.25 -0.85 -4.37
CA ILE A 128 -16.81 -0.62 -4.35
C ILE A 128 -16.18 -1.12 -5.65
N ALA A 129 -16.56 -2.32 -6.10
CA ALA A 129 -16.09 -2.86 -7.37
C ALA A 129 -16.54 -1.99 -8.56
N GLY A 130 -17.79 -1.50 -8.55
CA GLY A 130 -18.34 -0.60 -9.56
C GLY A 130 -17.72 0.80 -9.56
N ALA A 131 -17.10 1.25 -8.46
CA ALA A 131 -16.46 2.56 -8.40
C ALA A 131 -15.20 2.67 -9.26
N ALA A 132 -14.63 1.56 -9.70
CA ALA A 132 -13.54 1.52 -10.68
C ALA A 132 -14.01 1.94 -12.09
N GLU A 133 -15.32 1.88 -12.36
CA GLU A 133 -15.89 2.32 -13.64
C GLU A 133 -15.73 3.85 -13.80
N PHE A 134 -15.26 4.27 -14.97
CA PHE A 134 -15.17 5.69 -15.28
C PHE A 134 -16.57 6.29 -15.45
N ARG A 135 -17.01 7.06 -14.46
CA ARG A 135 -18.26 7.84 -14.49
C ARG A 135 -17.99 9.29 -14.18
N HIS A 136 -18.62 10.16 -14.95
CA HIS A 136 -18.62 11.59 -14.63
C HIS A 136 -19.54 11.83 -13.44
N VAL A 137 -18.99 12.21 -12.29
CA VAL A 137 -19.77 12.49 -11.07
C VAL A 137 -19.32 13.83 -10.48
N SER A 138 -20.28 14.56 -9.91
CA SER A 138 -20.00 15.89 -9.36
C SER A 138 -19.28 15.82 -7.99
N THR A 139 -19.39 14.72 -7.26
CA THR A 139 -18.76 14.53 -5.95
C THR A 139 -18.25 13.12 -5.75
N LEU A 140 -17.21 12.96 -4.94
CA LEU A 140 -16.72 11.63 -4.54
C LEU A 140 -17.81 10.79 -3.86
N ARG A 141 -18.70 11.42 -3.10
CA ARG A 141 -19.81 10.73 -2.44
C ARG A 141 -20.79 10.12 -3.43
N GLN A 142 -21.03 10.75 -4.57
CA GLN A 142 -21.84 10.17 -5.64
C GLN A 142 -21.17 8.95 -6.29
N LYS A 143 -19.84 8.98 -6.41
CA LYS A 143 -19.06 7.87 -6.95
C LYS A 143 -19.07 6.64 -6.03
N TRP A 144 -18.95 6.86 -4.72
CA TRP A 144 -18.82 5.79 -3.73
C TRP A 144 -20.14 5.35 -3.11
N GLY A 145 -21.29 5.95 -3.53
CA GLY A 145 -22.60 5.64 -3.01
C GLY A 145 -22.89 6.23 -1.62
N TYR A 146 -24.15 6.11 -1.21
CA TYR A 146 -24.65 6.70 0.05
C TYR A 146 -24.80 5.66 1.19
N ARG A 147 -24.36 4.41 0.96
CA ARG A 147 -24.56 3.29 1.90
C ARG A 147 -23.36 3.04 2.84
N GLY A 148 -22.60 4.09 3.16
CA GLY A 148 -21.49 4.00 4.11
C GLY A 148 -20.11 3.73 3.49
N GLN A 149 -20.01 3.42 2.19
CA GLN A 149 -18.72 3.17 1.53
C GLN A 149 -17.81 4.39 1.56
N PHE A 150 -18.36 5.57 1.33
CA PHE A 150 -17.62 6.82 1.43
C PHE A 150 -16.99 7.01 2.82
N ASP A 151 -17.76 6.68 3.88
CA ASP A 151 -17.29 6.86 5.25
C ASP A 151 -16.17 5.86 5.60
N ILE A 152 -16.20 4.63 5.04
CA ILE A 152 -15.12 3.65 5.17
C ILE A 152 -13.83 4.20 4.56
N TYR A 153 -13.87 4.70 3.32
CA TYR A 153 -12.69 5.25 2.67
C TYR A 153 -12.20 6.55 3.31
N ARG A 154 -13.10 7.35 3.83
CA ARG A 154 -12.75 8.54 4.62
C ARG A 154 -12.01 8.15 5.89
N SER A 155 -12.48 7.13 6.60
CA SER A 155 -11.82 6.59 7.79
C SER A 155 -10.45 6.00 7.46
N LEU A 156 -10.34 5.28 6.34
CA LEU A 156 -9.07 4.76 5.85
C LEU A 156 -8.08 5.88 5.53
N ALA A 157 -8.52 6.90 4.82
CA ALA A 157 -7.67 8.04 4.48
C ALA A 157 -7.17 8.77 5.74
N LYS A 158 -8.06 8.96 6.73
CA LYS A 158 -7.68 9.56 8.01
C LYS A 158 -6.65 8.68 8.74
N GLU A 159 -6.88 7.37 8.83
CA GLU A 159 -5.97 6.45 9.49
C GLU A 159 -4.59 6.40 8.80
N LEU A 160 -4.54 6.53 7.46
CA LEU A 160 -3.31 6.65 6.69
C LEU A 160 -2.53 7.92 7.08
N ILE A 161 -3.20 9.07 7.09
CA ILE A 161 -2.60 10.36 7.44
C ILE A 161 -2.08 10.32 8.88
N ASP A 162 -2.91 9.87 9.83
CA ASP A 162 -2.54 9.77 11.25
C ASP A 162 -1.28 8.90 11.46
N LYS A 163 -1.09 7.85 10.65
CA LYS A 163 0.10 6.97 10.74
C LYS A 163 1.39 7.59 10.17
N ILE A 164 1.27 8.52 9.22
CA ILE A 164 2.41 9.21 8.62
C ILE A 164 2.86 10.38 9.52
N GLU A 165 1.91 11.08 10.13
CA GLU A 165 2.18 12.24 10.98
C GLU A 165 2.73 11.88 12.36
N VAL A 166 2.58 10.62 12.81
CA VAL A 166 3.21 10.15 14.06
C VAL A 166 4.70 9.91 13.81
N PRO A 167 5.61 10.70 14.40
CA PRO A 167 7.04 10.41 14.30
C PRO A 167 7.29 9.01 14.83
N VAL A 168 7.89 8.14 14.02
CA VAL A 168 8.37 6.84 14.49
C VAL A 168 9.39 7.12 15.60
N ALA A 169 9.05 6.78 16.83
CA ALA A 169 9.99 6.90 17.94
C ALA A 169 11.21 6.05 17.60
N VAL A 170 12.34 6.71 17.43
CA VAL A 170 13.65 6.12 17.16
C VAL A 170 14.18 5.48 18.43
#